data_ffb7734f3b72620de6b032cea43e7120
#
_entry.id   ffb7734f3b72620de6b032cea43e7120
#
_cell.length_a   1.000
_cell.length_b   1.000
_cell.length_c   1.000
_cell.angle_alpha   90.00
_cell.angle_beta   90.00
_cell.angle_gamma   90.00
#
_symmetry.space_group_name_H-M   'P 1'
#
loop_
_entity.id
_entity.type
_entity.pdbx_description
1 polymer ?
#
loop_
_entity_poly.entity_id
_entity_poly.type
_entity_poly.pdbx_seq_one_letter_code
_entity_poly.pdbx_strand_id
1 'polypeptide(L)'
;LSLRFTEYTVGANGPQTMPAPLPPTSGYTYAVEISADEAPTKVNGQDVIFDRPVPFYVDNFISLPVGGEVPVGYYDSTKGTWISLENGQVIKILGVSGGLAQLDIAGSGTPADATALAAMGITDEERTQIASLYPVGKSLWRVRLTHLSTWDCNWPYGPPADAEGPKEEPKNADESQPDKD
;
A
#
# COMPACT_ATOMS: atom_id res chain seq x y z
N LEU A 1 -8.75 23.09 -6.50
CA LEU A 1 -9.09 22.01 -5.59
C LEU A 1 -8.12 22.04 -4.41
N SER A 2 -8.64 22.20 -3.20
CA SER A 2 -7.86 22.24 -1.98
C SER A 2 -7.89 20.86 -1.32
N LEU A 3 -6.77 20.14 -1.41
CA LEU A 3 -6.64 18.81 -0.80
C LEU A 3 -6.19 18.93 0.65
N ARG A 4 -6.78 18.12 1.51
CA ARG A 4 -6.36 17.93 2.91
C ARG A 4 -5.85 16.52 3.11
N PHE A 5 -4.76 16.42 3.85
CA PHE A 5 -4.16 15.16 4.26
C PHE A 5 -4.14 15.11 5.78
N THR A 6 -4.83 14.14 6.35
CA THR A 6 -4.83 13.89 7.81
C THR A 6 -4.13 12.57 8.06
N GLU A 7 -2.91 12.62 8.56
CA GLU A 7 -2.11 11.43 8.87
C GLU A 7 -2.48 10.88 10.24
N TYR A 8 -2.83 9.61 10.29
CA TYR A 8 -3.14 8.89 11.53
C TYR A 8 -1.92 8.19 12.16
N THR A 9 -0.80 8.17 11.47
CA THR A 9 0.45 7.55 11.94
C THR A 9 1.34 8.50 12.73
N VAL A 10 1.02 9.78 12.76
CA VAL A 10 1.82 10.80 13.43
C VAL A 10 1.11 11.36 14.68
N GLY A 11 1.90 11.72 15.69
CA GLY A 11 1.40 12.27 16.94
C GLY A 11 0.83 11.24 17.91
N ALA A 12 0.70 11.62 19.17
CA ALA A 12 0.32 10.72 20.27
C ALA A 12 -1.11 10.17 20.15
N ASN A 13 -1.99 10.88 19.47
CA ASN A 13 -3.43 10.51 19.35
C ASN A 13 -3.81 10.04 17.93
N GLY A 14 -2.89 10.05 16.98
CA GLY A 14 -3.16 9.71 15.59
C GLY A 14 -3.86 8.36 15.42
N PRO A 15 -3.30 7.26 15.94
CA PRO A 15 -3.91 5.92 15.83
C PRO A 15 -5.31 5.82 16.44
N GLN A 16 -5.60 6.59 17.47
CA GLN A 16 -6.89 6.57 18.16
C GLN A 16 -8.00 7.30 17.42
N THR A 17 -7.65 8.12 16.44
CA THR A 17 -8.59 8.89 15.61
C THR A 17 -8.90 8.22 14.27
N MET A 18 -8.34 7.05 14.01
CA MET A 18 -8.69 6.25 12.83
C MET A 18 -10.17 5.89 12.82
N PRO A 19 -10.82 5.84 11.64
CA PRO A 19 -12.25 5.56 11.54
C PRO A 19 -12.63 4.15 12.03
N ALA A 20 -11.70 3.20 11.99
CA ALA A 20 -11.85 1.86 12.55
C ALA A 20 -10.49 1.21 12.83
N PRO A 21 -10.42 0.22 13.74
CA PRO A 21 -9.24 -0.61 13.89
C PRO A 21 -8.89 -1.33 12.59
N LEU A 22 -7.60 -1.51 12.34
CA LEU A 22 -7.13 -2.36 11.24
C LEU A 22 -7.49 -3.84 11.48
N PRO A 23 -7.58 -4.64 10.43
CA PRO A 23 -7.72 -6.09 10.56
C PRO A 23 -6.62 -6.67 11.48
N PRO A 24 -6.92 -7.69 12.30
CA PRO A 24 -5.98 -8.20 13.33
C PRO A 24 -4.62 -8.67 12.81
N THR A 25 -4.55 -9.03 11.51
CA THR A 25 -3.33 -9.51 10.85
C THR A 25 -2.51 -8.39 10.21
N SER A 26 -2.95 -7.14 10.32
CA SER A 26 -2.30 -5.99 9.69
C SER A 26 -1.35 -5.32 10.66
N GLY A 27 -0.09 -5.16 10.25
CA GLY A 27 0.84 -4.25 10.88
C GLY A 27 0.42 -2.81 10.57
N TYR A 28 0.41 -1.95 11.59
CA TYR A 28 0.15 -0.53 11.41
C TYR A 28 1.40 0.14 10.82
N THR A 29 1.33 0.61 9.60
CA THR A 29 2.46 1.26 8.95
C THR A 29 2.20 2.71 8.58
N TYR A 30 1.21 2.99 7.73
CA TYR A 30 0.86 4.34 7.32
C TYR A 30 -0.62 4.41 6.95
N ALA A 31 -1.36 5.27 7.64
CA ALA A 31 -2.76 5.55 7.34
C ALA A 31 -3.01 7.05 7.21
N VAL A 32 -3.78 7.45 6.20
CA VAL A 32 -4.05 8.85 5.87
C VAL A 32 -5.45 9.03 5.31
N GLU A 33 -6.14 10.06 5.78
CA GLU A 33 -7.35 10.54 5.12
C GLU A 33 -6.99 11.57 4.07
N ILE A 34 -7.56 11.40 2.89
CA ILE A 34 -7.44 12.36 1.79
C ILE A 34 -8.82 12.87 1.46
N SER A 35 -9.03 14.16 1.64
CA SER A 35 -10.29 14.85 1.38
C SER A 35 -10.05 16.13 0.57
N ALA A 36 -11.12 16.70 0.04
CA ALA A 36 -11.08 17.99 -0.68
C ALA A 36 -12.17 18.89 -0.15
N ASP A 37 -11.87 20.19 0.01
CA ASP A 37 -12.83 21.17 0.53
C ASP A 37 -13.99 21.38 -0.43
N GLU A 38 -13.74 21.28 -1.74
CA GLU A 38 -14.69 21.57 -2.80
C GLU A 38 -15.44 20.33 -3.32
N ALA A 39 -15.09 19.12 -2.86
CA ALA A 39 -15.70 17.89 -3.34
C ALA A 39 -16.04 16.94 -2.20
N PRO A 40 -17.29 16.45 -2.14
CA PRO A 40 -17.64 15.40 -1.19
C PRO A 40 -16.91 14.10 -1.54
N THR A 41 -16.65 13.27 -0.55
CA THR A 41 -16.09 11.93 -0.78
C THR A 41 -17.11 10.96 -1.39
N LYS A 42 -18.40 11.21 -1.12
CA LYS A 42 -19.52 10.39 -1.62
C LYS A 42 -20.66 11.26 -2.15
N VAL A 43 -21.29 10.78 -3.22
CA VAL A 43 -22.55 11.33 -3.76
C VAL A 43 -23.56 10.18 -3.83
N ASN A 44 -24.74 10.35 -3.19
CA ASN A 44 -25.79 9.33 -3.10
C ASN A 44 -25.28 7.98 -2.57
N GLY A 45 -24.32 7.99 -1.62
CA GLY A 45 -23.75 6.80 -1.03
C GLY A 45 -22.68 6.10 -1.87
N GLN A 46 -22.35 6.62 -3.05
CA GLN A 46 -21.30 6.12 -3.93
C GLN A 46 -20.06 6.99 -3.83
N ASP A 47 -18.87 6.37 -3.86
CA ASP A 47 -17.61 7.08 -3.85
C ASP A 47 -17.46 7.97 -5.09
N VAL A 48 -16.93 9.17 -4.89
CA VAL A 48 -16.53 10.06 -5.98
C VAL A 48 -15.17 9.62 -6.48
N ILE A 49 -15.14 8.92 -7.59
CA ILE A 49 -13.93 8.38 -8.20
C ILE A 49 -13.24 9.40 -9.08
N PHE A 50 -11.92 9.33 -9.15
CA PHE A 50 -11.13 10.11 -10.10
C PHE A 50 -11.30 9.57 -11.53
N ASP A 51 -11.21 10.42 -12.53
CA ASP A 51 -11.21 10.02 -13.94
C ASP A 51 -10.04 9.10 -14.30
N ARG A 52 -8.96 9.23 -13.57
CA ARG A 52 -7.78 8.34 -13.60
C ARG A 52 -7.16 8.23 -12.21
N PRO A 53 -6.55 7.09 -11.88
CA PRO A 53 -5.86 6.95 -10.61
C PRO A 53 -4.74 8.00 -10.44
N VAL A 54 -4.65 8.56 -9.24
CA VAL A 54 -3.64 9.55 -8.89
C VAL A 54 -2.50 8.84 -8.16
N PRO A 55 -1.24 8.96 -8.63
CA PRO A 55 -0.11 8.40 -7.90
C PRO A 55 0.11 9.15 -6.59
N PHE A 56 0.25 8.40 -5.51
CA PHE A 56 0.54 8.89 -4.18
C PHE A 56 1.82 8.25 -3.67
N TYR A 57 2.67 9.05 -3.04
CA TYR A 57 3.99 8.63 -2.62
C TYR A 57 4.16 8.77 -1.12
N VAL A 58 4.67 7.72 -0.50
CA VAL A 58 5.05 7.68 0.91
C VAL A 58 6.53 7.36 0.99
N ASP A 59 7.24 7.98 1.92
CA ASP A 59 8.63 7.63 2.18
C ASP A 59 8.73 6.15 2.58
N ASN A 60 9.73 5.44 2.04
CA ASN A 60 10.03 4.08 2.46
C ASN A 60 10.75 4.08 3.83
N PHE A 61 10.05 4.54 4.87
CA PHE A 61 10.61 4.82 6.20
C PHE A 61 10.98 3.54 6.98
N ILE A 62 10.42 2.40 6.62
CA ILE A 62 10.74 1.09 7.22
C ILE A 62 11.69 0.26 6.34
N SER A 63 12.27 0.87 5.30
CA SER A 63 13.27 0.25 4.42
C SER A 63 12.82 -1.08 3.79
N LEU A 64 11.57 -1.13 3.33
CA LEU A 64 11.09 -2.28 2.56
C LEU A 64 11.92 -2.47 1.29
N PRO A 65 12.09 -3.71 0.82
CA PRO A 65 12.86 -3.98 -0.39
C PRO A 65 12.21 -3.33 -1.61
N VAL A 66 13.04 -2.76 -2.50
CA VAL A 66 12.58 -2.22 -3.79
C VAL A 66 11.96 -3.34 -4.62
N GLY A 67 10.86 -3.05 -5.30
CA GLY A 67 10.07 -4.05 -6.01
C GLY A 67 9.07 -4.80 -5.12
N GLY A 68 9.15 -4.63 -3.78
CA GLY A 68 8.19 -5.24 -2.86
C GLY A 68 6.81 -4.62 -2.98
N GLU A 69 5.78 -5.43 -2.77
CA GLU A 69 4.39 -4.97 -2.74
C GLU A 69 4.09 -4.19 -1.47
N VAL A 70 3.27 -3.16 -1.59
CA VAL A 70 2.70 -2.40 -0.47
C VAL A 70 1.20 -2.68 -0.46
N PRO A 71 0.70 -3.50 0.46
CA PRO A 71 -0.73 -3.74 0.56
C PRO A 71 -1.49 -2.45 0.84
N VAL A 72 -2.58 -2.26 0.14
CA VAL A 72 -3.39 -1.03 0.19
C VAL A 72 -4.85 -1.36 0.44
N GLY A 73 -5.45 -0.62 1.34
CA GLY A 73 -6.88 -0.65 1.60
C GLY A 73 -7.45 0.76 1.79
N TYR A 74 -8.76 0.86 1.76
CA TYR A 74 -9.47 2.07 2.13
C TYR A 74 -10.64 1.75 3.06
N TYR A 75 -11.05 2.72 3.86
CA TYR A 75 -12.19 2.58 4.73
C TYR A 75 -13.49 2.95 4.02
N ASP A 76 -14.37 1.96 3.82
CA ASP A 76 -15.73 2.19 3.32
C ASP A 76 -16.67 2.55 4.47
N SER A 77 -16.92 3.84 4.63
CA SER A 77 -17.80 4.35 5.70
C SER A 77 -19.26 3.89 5.59
N THR A 78 -19.70 3.45 4.41
CA THR A 78 -21.06 2.91 4.21
C THR A 78 -21.16 1.49 4.75
N LYS A 79 -20.11 0.69 4.56
CA LYS A 79 -20.04 -0.70 5.04
C LYS A 79 -19.44 -0.80 6.45
N GLY A 80 -18.79 0.26 6.93
CA GLY A 80 -18.10 0.28 8.22
C GLY A 80 -16.90 -0.67 8.28
N THR A 81 -16.21 -0.88 7.16
CA THR A 81 -15.11 -1.84 7.07
C THR A 81 -14.01 -1.41 6.11
N TRP A 82 -12.82 -1.98 6.27
CA TRP A 82 -11.71 -1.82 5.35
C TRP A 82 -11.88 -2.72 4.12
N ILE A 83 -11.63 -2.16 2.96
CA ILE A 83 -11.69 -2.84 1.66
C ILE A 83 -10.30 -2.85 1.05
N SER A 84 -9.79 -4.03 0.71
CA SER A 84 -8.51 -4.16 0.02
C SER A 84 -8.62 -3.75 -1.45
N LEU A 85 -7.55 -3.14 -1.95
CA LEU A 85 -7.40 -2.74 -3.35
C LEU A 85 -6.11 -3.33 -3.95
N GLU A 86 -5.83 -2.91 -5.19
CA GLU A 86 -4.56 -3.24 -5.85
C GLU A 86 -3.38 -2.73 -5.01
N ASN A 87 -2.40 -3.61 -4.78
CA ASN A 87 -1.22 -3.26 -4.02
C ASN A 87 -0.42 -2.13 -4.70
N GLY A 88 0.16 -1.27 -3.88
CA GLY A 88 1.23 -0.38 -4.30
C GLY A 88 2.55 -1.15 -4.45
N GLN A 89 3.60 -0.43 -4.78
CA GLN A 89 4.94 -1.00 -4.95
C GLN A 89 6.02 -0.07 -4.42
N VAL A 90 7.08 -0.65 -3.86
CA VAL A 90 8.28 0.09 -3.47
C VAL A 90 9.12 0.35 -4.71
N ILE A 91 9.40 1.62 -4.98
CA ILE A 91 10.25 2.06 -6.10
C ILE A 91 11.48 2.79 -5.58
N LYS A 92 12.55 2.88 -6.40
CA LYS A 92 13.75 3.65 -6.07
C LYS A 92 14.18 4.53 -7.24
N ILE A 93 14.60 5.75 -6.93
CA ILE A 93 15.14 6.70 -7.91
C ILE A 93 16.63 6.42 -8.07
N LEU A 94 17.04 5.94 -9.23
CA LEU A 94 18.45 5.62 -9.53
C LEU A 94 19.22 6.80 -10.11
N GLY A 95 18.51 7.72 -10.79
CA GLY A 95 19.11 8.85 -11.46
C GLY A 95 18.06 9.73 -12.14
N VAL A 96 18.52 10.75 -12.84
CA VAL A 96 17.71 11.61 -13.69
C VAL A 96 18.41 11.70 -15.06
N SER A 97 17.66 11.49 -16.13
CA SER A 97 18.14 11.61 -17.50
C SER A 97 17.10 12.30 -18.36
N GLY A 98 17.53 13.35 -19.08
CA GLY A 98 16.59 14.14 -19.88
C GLY A 98 15.44 14.77 -19.09
N GLY A 99 15.64 15.07 -17.80
CA GLY A 99 14.60 15.58 -16.91
C GLY A 99 13.64 14.51 -16.33
N LEU A 100 13.82 13.25 -16.69
CA LEU A 100 12.98 12.13 -16.24
C LEU A 100 13.69 11.29 -15.17
N ALA A 101 13.01 10.98 -14.08
CA ALA A 101 13.52 10.05 -13.08
C ALA A 101 13.72 8.66 -13.70
N GLN A 102 14.89 8.07 -13.46
CA GLN A 102 15.20 6.67 -13.76
C GLN A 102 14.83 5.82 -12.55
N LEU A 103 13.83 4.97 -12.70
CA LEU A 103 13.21 4.24 -11.60
C LEU A 103 13.60 2.76 -11.65
N ASP A 104 14.04 2.23 -10.52
CA ASP A 104 14.06 0.80 -10.24
C ASP A 104 12.72 0.43 -9.60
N ILE A 105 11.99 -0.45 -10.25
CA ILE A 105 10.67 -0.93 -9.81
C ILE A 105 10.70 -2.42 -9.42
N ALA A 106 11.83 -3.09 -9.64
CA ALA A 106 11.95 -4.53 -9.43
C ALA A 106 13.04 -4.92 -8.41
N GLY A 107 13.77 -3.94 -7.85
CA GLY A 107 14.89 -4.21 -6.96
C GLY A 107 16.15 -4.73 -7.67
N SER A 108 16.22 -4.56 -8.98
CA SER A 108 17.34 -5.04 -9.81
C SER A 108 18.56 -4.13 -9.76
N GLY A 109 18.40 -2.90 -9.26
CA GLY A 109 19.42 -1.86 -9.31
C GLY A 109 19.62 -1.25 -10.70
N THR A 110 18.73 -1.56 -11.66
CA THR A 110 18.75 -1.02 -13.03
C THR A 110 17.45 -0.26 -13.33
N PRO A 111 17.50 0.78 -14.17
CA PRO A 111 16.29 1.50 -14.56
C PRO A 111 15.31 0.59 -15.30
N ALA A 112 14.04 0.69 -14.95
CA ALA A 112 12.96 0.01 -15.67
C ALA A 112 12.86 0.54 -17.11
N ASP A 113 12.55 -0.36 -18.02
CA ASP A 113 12.26 0.00 -19.41
C ASP A 113 10.87 0.60 -19.59
N ALA A 114 10.60 1.14 -20.79
CA ALA A 114 9.33 1.81 -21.10
C ALA A 114 8.13 0.85 -20.96
N THR A 115 8.28 -0.42 -21.28
CA THR A 115 7.22 -1.43 -21.19
C THR A 115 6.85 -1.70 -19.75
N ALA A 116 7.84 -1.88 -18.88
CA ALA A 116 7.64 -2.10 -17.44
C ALA A 116 7.00 -0.86 -16.77
N LEU A 117 7.46 0.35 -17.11
CA LEU A 117 6.88 1.59 -16.61
C LEU A 117 5.41 1.76 -17.06
N ALA A 118 5.13 1.48 -18.33
CA ALA A 118 3.77 1.55 -18.87
C ALA A 118 2.83 0.52 -18.21
N ALA A 119 3.30 -0.68 -17.93
CA ALA A 119 2.53 -1.71 -17.21
C ALA A 119 2.10 -1.25 -15.80
N MET A 120 2.93 -0.44 -15.14
CA MET A 120 2.60 0.20 -13.86
C MET A 120 1.81 1.51 -14.01
N GLY A 121 1.53 1.95 -15.23
CA GLY A 121 0.89 3.23 -15.50
C GLY A 121 1.74 4.43 -15.09
N ILE A 122 3.07 4.30 -15.10
CA ILE A 122 4.01 5.39 -14.81
C ILE A 122 4.26 6.18 -16.11
N THR A 123 3.90 7.45 -16.10
CA THR A 123 4.05 8.34 -17.28
C THR A 123 5.32 9.19 -17.18
N ASP A 124 5.69 9.84 -18.29
CA ASP A 124 6.83 10.76 -18.31
C ASP A 124 6.54 12.02 -17.51
N GLU A 125 5.27 12.48 -17.44
CA GLU A 125 4.87 13.58 -16.56
C GLU A 125 5.09 13.22 -15.09
N GLU A 126 4.69 12.02 -14.70
CA GLU A 126 4.92 11.49 -13.35
C GLU A 126 6.43 11.42 -13.03
N ARG A 127 7.23 10.90 -13.95
CA ARG A 127 8.70 10.82 -13.80
C ARG A 127 9.38 12.18 -13.70
N THR A 128 8.85 13.19 -14.42
CA THR A 128 9.30 14.58 -14.32
C THR A 128 9.04 15.15 -12.93
N GLN A 129 7.84 14.89 -12.40
CA GLN A 129 7.49 15.33 -11.04
C GLN A 129 8.37 14.65 -9.98
N ILE A 130 8.57 13.34 -10.09
CA ILE A 130 9.45 12.60 -9.19
C ILE A 130 10.87 13.20 -9.22
N ALA A 131 11.42 13.48 -10.41
CA ALA A 131 12.76 14.05 -10.54
C ALA A 131 12.90 15.43 -9.91
N SER A 132 11.81 16.20 -9.85
CA SER A 132 11.80 17.54 -9.25
C SER A 132 11.60 17.52 -7.73
N LEU A 133 10.86 16.54 -7.21
CA LEU A 133 10.44 16.50 -5.82
C LEU A 133 11.36 15.67 -4.92
N TYR A 134 12.04 14.66 -5.48
CA TYR A 134 12.79 13.70 -4.67
C TYR A 134 14.25 13.58 -5.13
N PRO A 135 15.20 13.43 -4.20
CA PRO A 135 16.60 13.21 -4.54
C PRO A 135 16.86 11.82 -5.11
N VAL A 136 17.89 11.71 -5.93
CA VAL A 136 18.45 10.43 -6.38
C VAL A 136 18.84 9.56 -5.18
N GLY A 137 18.57 8.27 -5.26
CA GLY A 137 18.81 7.29 -4.20
C GLY A 137 17.60 7.11 -3.25
N LYS A 138 16.61 8.00 -3.29
CA LYS A 138 15.39 7.88 -2.47
C LYS A 138 14.57 6.67 -2.92
N SER A 139 14.06 5.90 -1.95
CA SER A 139 13.03 4.88 -2.18
C SER A 139 11.70 5.34 -1.61
N LEU A 140 10.63 5.02 -2.30
CA LEU A 140 9.26 5.47 -2.02
C LEU A 140 8.29 4.30 -2.19
N TRP A 141 7.21 4.32 -1.44
CA TRP A 141 6.03 3.53 -1.74
C TRP A 141 5.18 4.29 -2.74
N ARG A 142 4.90 3.70 -3.87
CA ARG A 142 4.00 4.24 -4.89
C ARG A 142 2.66 3.53 -4.80
N VAL A 143 1.62 4.27 -4.51
CA VAL A 143 0.24 3.80 -4.40
C VAL A 143 -0.63 4.53 -5.43
N ARG A 144 -1.65 3.86 -5.96
CA ARG A 144 -2.60 4.44 -6.92
C ARG A 144 -3.93 4.69 -6.24
N LEU A 145 -4.23 5.96 -5.99
CA LEU A 145 -5.49 6.38 -5.39
C LEU A 145 -6.57 6.52 -6.46
N THR A 146 -7.74 5.94 -6.20
CA THR A 146 -8.87 5.96 -7.14
C THR A 146 -9.98 6.93 -6.72
N HIS A 147 -10.01 7.37 -5.47
CA HIS A 147 -11.05 8.24 -4.92
C HIS A 147 -10.55 8.94 -3.65
N LEU A 148 -11.32 9.91 -3.16
CA LEU A 148 -11.09 10.55 -1.87
C LEU A 148 -11.61 9.64 -0.74
N SER A 149 -10.77 9.27 0.20
CA SER A 149 -11.12 8.38 1.33
C SER A 149 -10.04 8.37 2.41
N THR A 150 -10.27 7.59 3.47
CA THR A 150 -9.21 7.17 4.38
C THR A 150 -8.53 5.94 3.80
N TRP A 151 -7.25 6.05 3.59
CA TRP A 151 -6.38 5.03 3.00
C TRP A 151 -5.45 4.44 4.05
N ASP A 152 -5.10 3.20 3.85
CA ASP A 152 -4.16 2.48 4.69
C ASP A 152 -3.17 1.72 3.82
N CYS A 153 -1.89 2.00 4.05
CA CYS A 153 -0.78 1.31 3.42
C CYS A 153 -0.16 0.38 4.48
N ASN A 154 -0.73 -0.80 4.59
CA ASN A 154 -0.34 -1.80 5.57
C ASN A 154 0.77 -2.70 5.07
N TRP A 155 1.65 -3.08 5.98
CA TRP A 155 2.45 -4.28 5.81
C TRP A 155 1.84 -5.40 6.66
N PRO A 156 1.47 -6.55 6.08
CA PRO A 156 0.99 -7.65 6.89
C PRO A 156 2.10 -8.10 7.83
N TYR A 157 1.78 -8.26 9.11
CA TYR A 157 2.67 -8.90 10.06
C TYR A 157 2.80 -10.37 9.65
N GLY A 158 3.91 -10.73 9.04
CA GLY A 158 4.30 -12.12 8.83
C GLY A 158 5.07 -12.64 10.04
N PRO A 159 5.01 -13.93 10.33
CA PRO A 159 5.93 -14.52 11.31
C PRO A 159 7.37 -14.24 10.85
N PRO A 160 8.33 -14.15 11.80
CA PRO A 160 9.75 -14.02 11.50
C PRO A 160 10.20 -15.03 10.43
N ALA A 161 11.22 -14.68 9.65
CA ALA A 161 11.71 -15.54 8.55
C ALA A 161 12.20 -16.94 9.03
N ASP A 162 12.45 -17.07 10.32
CA ASP A 162 12.85 -18.31 11.03
C ASP A 162 11.69 -19.00 11.76
N ALA A 163 10.45 -18.51 11.62
CA ALA A 163 9.30 -19.17 12.20
C ALA A 163 9.01 -20.48 11.46
N GLU A 164 9.11 -21.57 12.18
CA GLU A 164 8.62 -22.88 11.70
C GLU A 164 7.10 -22.98 11.96
N GLY A 165 6.37 -23.47 10.96
CA GLY A 165 4.95 -23.81 11.16
C GLY A 165 4.79 -24.89 12.25
N PRO A 166 3.60 -24.97 12.89
CA PRO A 166 3.33 -26.06 13.82
C PRO A 166 3.58 -27.39 13.12
N LYS A 167 4.44 -28.23 13.71
CA LYS A 167 4.60 -29.61 13.24
C LYS A 167 3.34 -30.36 13.65
N GLU A 168 2.43 -30.51 12.72
CA GLU A 168 1.33 -31.47 12.89
C GLU A 168 1.94 -32.88 12.87
N GLU A 169 2.04 -33.50 14.03
CA GLU A 169 2.23 -34.95 14.06
C GLU A 169 0.98 -35.59 13.45
N PRO A 170 1.13 -36.51 12.46
CA PRO A 170 -0.01 -37.20 11.94
C PRO A 170 -0.66 -37.95 13.11
N LYS A 171 -1.90 -37.62 13.45
CA LYS A 171 -2.72 -38.41 14.34
C LYS A 171 -2.80 -39.79 13.73
N ASN A 172 -2.08 -40.75 14.28
CA ASN A 172 -2.33 -42.14 13.97
C ASN A 172 -3.82 -42.42 14.29
N ALA A 173 -4.60 -42.66 13.30
CA ALA A 173 -5.92 -43.21 13.49
C ALA A 173 -5.72 -44.54 14.23
N ASP A 174 -6.15 -44.57 15.49
CA ASP A 174 -6.18 -45.81 16.25
C ASP A 174 -7.25 -46.71 15.64
N GLU A 175 -6.83 -47.61 14.75
CA GLU A 175 -7.64 -48.66 14.14
C GLU A 175 -7.81 -49.87 15.07
N SER A 176 -7.92 -49.66 16.35
CA SER A 176 -8.18 -50.78 17.30
C SER A 176 -9.44 -50.55 18.13
N GLN A 177 -10.59 -50.59 17.47
CA GLN A 177 -11.81 -51.04 18.17
C GLN A 177 -12.31 -52.30 17.48
N PRO A 178 -12.17 -53.48 18.10
CA PRO A 178 -12.86 -54.66 17.62
C PRO A 178 -14.35 -54.54 17.92
N ASP A 179 -15.16 -54.85 16.91
CA ASP A 179 -16.59 -55.09 17.01
C ASP A 179 -16.86 -56.04 18.20
N LYS A 180 -17.69 -55.55 19.12
CA LYS A 180 -18.31 -56.45 20.11
C LYS A 180 -19.76 -56.66 19.70
N ASP A 181 -20.03 -57.93 19.41
CA ASP A 181 -21.34 -58.56 19.28
C ASP A 181 -22.38 -58.11 20.32
#